data_3a0669186ce65be10d3f273f35b6cd80
#
_entry.id   3a0669186ce65be10d3f273f35b6cd80
#
_cell.length_a   1.000
_cell.length_b   1.000
_cell.length_c   1.000
_cell.angle_alpha   90.00
_cell.angle_beta   90.00
_cell.angle_gamma   90.00
#
_symmetry.space_group_name_H-M   'P 1'
#
loop_
_entity.id
_entity.type
_entity.pdbx_description
1 polymer ?
#
loop_
_entity_poly.entity_id
_entity_poly.type
_entity_poly.pdbx_seq_one_letter_code
_entity_poly.pdbx_strand_id
1 'polypeptide(L)'
;MIIDVTCGLWLTRHGLIAAVIDGAEKCHLPRPVPADESERLDWLFEIQRHHGPRLDLVLTDSAAALDPIGRLAITNAIPVWLAPEALVAAICQAAMPRPRHAHAATLLARLPRCRAWRPHLRRVASQSDTRQLLLF
;
A
#
# COMPACT_ATOMS: atom_id res chain seq x y z
N MET A 1 -17.31 -5.69 -3.59
CA MET A 1 -15.98 -6.14 -3.12
C MET A 1 -15.83 -5.78 -1.66
N ILE A 2 -15.51 -6.76 -0.84
CA ILE A 2 -15.23 -6.54 0.59
C ILE A 2 -13.72 -6.32 0.74
N ILE A 3 -13.34 -5.19 1.35
CA ILE A 3 -11.96 -4.88 1.65
C ILE A 3 -11.75 -5.08 3.15
N ASP A 4 -10.90 -6.04 3.51
CA ASP A 4 -10.61 -6.34 4.92
C ASP A 4 -9.47 -5.51 5.46
N VAL A 5 -8.24 -5.95 5.20
CA VAL A 5 -7.03 -5.29 5.70
C VAL A 5 -6.34 -4.59 4.55
N THR A 6 -6.02 -3.33 4.72
CA THR A 6 -5.21 -2.59 3.74
C THR A 6 -3.95 -2.07 4.41
N CYS A 7 -2.84 -2.14 3.69
CA CYS A 7 -1.56 -1.63 4.13
C CYS A 7 -1.06 -0.62 3.11
N GLY A 8 -1.03 0.64 3.47
CA GLY A 8 -0.48 1.71 2.65
C GLY A 8 1.03 1.78 2.82
N LEU A 9 1.76 1.79 1.72
CA LEU A 9 3.21 1.83 1.70
C LEU A 9 3.67 3.11 1.02
N TRP A 10 4.29 4.00 1.78
CA TRP A 10 4.80 5.27 1.28
C TRP A 10 6.33 5.22 1.19
N LEU A 11 6.87 5.50 0.01
CA LEU A 11 8.32 5.48 -0.21
C LEU A 11 8.94 6.81 0.19
N THR A 12 9.91 6.74 1.11
CA THR A 12 10.75 7.87 1.51
C THR A 12 12.18 7.61 1.05
N ARG A 13 13.05 8.61 1.17
CA ARG A 13 14.47 8.43 0.88
C ARG A 13 15.17 7.44 1.84
N HIS A 14 14.53 7.11 2.96
CA HIS A 14 15.05 6.13 3.94
C HIS A 14 14.38 4.77 3.83
N GLY A 15 13.52 4.57 2.84
CA GLY A 15 12.79 3.34 2.62
C GLY A 15 11.29 3.51 2.76
N LEU A 16 10.58 2.39 2.80
CA LEU A 16 9.13 2.38 2.88
C LEU A 16 8.63 2.52 4.31
N ILE A 17 7.55 3.27 4.47
CA ILE A 17 6.77 3.36 5.71
C ILE A 17 5.41 2.73 5.44
N ALA A 18 4.94 1.88 6.36
CA ALA A 18 3.68 1.18 6.25
C ALA A 18 2.68 1.64 7.29
N ALA A 19 1.44 1.83 6.87
CA ALA A 19 0.29 2.05 7.74
C ALA A 19 -0.76 0.98 7.46
N VAL A 20 -1.31 0.37 8.50
CA VAL A 20 -2.30 -0.69 8.39
C VAL A 20 -3.66 -0.20 8.88
N ILE A 21 -4.69 -0.51 8.10
CA ILE A 21 -6.09 -0.35 8.51
C ILE A 21 -6.72 -1.73 8.50
N ASP A 22 -7.22 -2.16 9.65
CA ASP A 22 -7.79 -3.50 9.81
C ASP A 22 -9.26 -3.58 9.39
N GLY A 23 -9.85 -4.77 9.48
CA GLY A 23 -11.24 -5.00 9.07
C GLY A 23 -12.28 -4.22 9.87
N ALA A 24 -11.94 -3.76 11.06
CA ALA A 24 -12.78 -2.89 11.88
C ALA A 24 -12.52 -1.39 11.61
N GLU A 25 -11.77 -1.08 10.55
CA GLU A 25 -11.38 0.29 10.15
C GLU A 25 -10.50 1.00 11.16
N LYS A 26 -9.85 0.26 12.04
CA LYS A 26 -8.89 0.80 12.97
C LYS A 26 -7.54 1.05 12.29
N CYS A 27 -7.03 2.28 12.41
CA CYS A 27 -5.71 2.66 11.90
C CYS A 27 -4.65 2.32 12.96
N HIS A 28 -3.62 1.58 12.51
CA HIS A 28 -2.47 1.26 13.35
C HIS A 28 -1.33 2.23 13.07
N LEU A 29 -0.49 2.49 14.07
CA LEU A 29 0.61 3.43 13.94
C LEU A 29 1.54 3.02 12.81
N PRO A 30 1.92 3.98 11.92
CA PRO A 30 2.85 3.70 10.84
C PRO A 30 4.21 3.23 11.36
N ARG A 31 4.81 2.26 10.64
CA ARG A 31 6.10 1.68 10.99
C ARG A 31 6.98 1.53 9.75
N PRO A 32 8.31 1.56 9.91
CA PRO A 32 9.21 1.25 8.80
C PRO A 32 9.02 -0.19 8.31
N VAL A 33 9.16 -0.37 7.00
CA VAL A 33 9.14 -1.69 6.37
C VAL A 33 10.57 -2.23 6.35
N PRO A 34 10.81 -3.52 6.63
CA PRO A 34 12.15 -4.09 6.51
C PRO A 34 12.74 -3.88 5.12
N ALA A 35 14.04 -3.65 5.04
CA ALA A 35 14.71 -3.45 3.76
C ALA A 35 15.08 -4.76 3.07
N ASP A 36 15.32 -5.83 3.83
CA ASP A 36 15.68 -7.14 3.34
C ASP A 36 14.45 -7.88 2.78
N GLU A 37 14.58 -8.46 1.59
CA GLU A 37 13.46 -9.12 0.91
C GLU A 37 12.89 -10.31 1.71
N SER A 38 13.77 -11.12 2.33
CA SER A 38 13.32 -12.26 3.13
C SER A 38 12.56 -11.80 4.39
N GLU A 39 13.01 -10.72 5.02
CA GLU A 39 12.33 -10.13 6.16
C GLU A 39 10.99 -9.50 5.76
N ARG A 40 10.89 -8.95 4.54
CA ARG A 40 9.65 -8.38 4.01
C ARG A 40 8.56 -9.42 3.86
N LEU A 41 8.91 -10.61 3.39
CA LEU A 41 7.93 -11.70 3.25
C LEU A 41 7.41 -12.14 4.61
N ASP A 42 8.29 -12.33 5.57
CA ASP A 42 7.90 -12.64 6.95
C ASP A 42 7.03 -11.54 7.55
N TRP A 43 7.36 -10.29 7.28
CA TRP A 43 6.61 -9.13 7.73
C TRP A 43 5.20 -9.09 7.13
N LEU A 44 5.04 -9.39 5.84
CA LEU A 44 3.73 -9.48 5.20
C LEU A 44 2.86 -10.58 5.83
N PHE A 45 3.43 -11.75 6.06
CA PHE A 45 2.72 -12.85 6.72
C PHE A 45 2.37 -12.51 8.16
N GLU A 46 3.23 -11.76 8.85
CA GLU A 46 2.96 -11.29 10.21
C GLU A 46 1.74 -10.36 10.25
N ILE A 47 1.62 -9.43 9.27
CA ILE A 47 0.44 -8.57 9.15
C ILE A 47 -0.82 -9.41 8.94
N GLN A 48 -0.76 -10.41 8.07
CA GLN A 48 -1.90 -11.30 7.82
C GLN A 48 -2.29 -12.08 9.08
N ARG A 49 -1.31 -12.50 9.85
CA ARG A 49 -1.55 -13.26 11.08
C ARG A 49 -2.21 -12.40 12.16
N HIS A 50 -1.79 -11.14 12.30
CA HIS A 50 -2.31 -10.26 13.34
C HIS A 50 -3.62 -9.56 12.97
N HIS A 51 -3.83 -9.26 11.68
CA HIS A 51 -4.94 -8.40 11.26
C HIS A 51 -5.96 -9.10 10.36
N GLY A 52 -5.57 -10.19 9.70
CA GLY A 52 -6.46 -10.98 8.85
C GLY A 52 -5.79 -11.43 7.55
N PRO A 53 -6.21 -12.58 6.99
CA PRO A 53 -5.57 -13.18 5.81
C PRO A 53 -5.84 -12.41 4.52
N ARG A 54 -6.89 -11.59 4.47
CA ARG A 54 -7.25 -10.81 3.29
C ARG A 54 -6.58 -9.44 3.33
N LEU A 55 -5.28 -9.44 3.06
CA LEU A 55 -4.47 -8.23 3.02
C LEU A 55 -4.32 -7.75 1.59
N ASP A 56 -4.57 -6.46 1.36
CA ASP A 56 -4.24 -5.77 0.11
C ASP A 56 -3.20 -4.69 0.43
N LEU A 57 -2.17 -4.57 -0.41
CA LEU A 57 -1.20 -3.47 -0.31
C LEU A 57 -1.66 -2.29 -1.17
N VAL A 58 -1.26 -1.09 -0.79
CA VAL A 58 -1.50 0.12 -1.57
C VAL A 58 -0.18 0.87 -1.74
N LEU A 59 0.23 1.07 -2.98
CA LEU A 59 1.44 1.81 -3.32
C LEU A 59 1.12 2.89 -4.35
N THR A 60 1.97 3.92 -4.41
CA THR A 60 1.96 4.79 -5.58
C THR A 60 2.56 4.05 -6.78
N ASP A 61 2.19 4.47 -7.99
CA ASP A 61 2.75 3.92 -9.22
C ASP A 61 4.28 4.08 -9.27
N SER A 62 4.80 5.24 -8.85
CA SER A 62 6.24 5.48 -8.80
C SER A 62 6.95 4.58 -7.79
N ALA A 63 6.37 4.37 -6.61
CA ALA A 63 6.95 3.47 -5.61
C ALA A 63 6.97 2.02 -6.11
N ALA A 64 5.93 1.58 -6.80
CA ALA A 64 5.87 0.25 -7.40
C ALA A 64 6.94 0.02 -8.46
N ALA A 65 7.32 1.08 -9.20
CA ALA A 65 8.39 1.02 -10.18
C ALA A 65 9.79 0.94 -9.54
N LEU A 66 9.96 1.57 -8.37
CA LEU A 66 11.28 1.71 -7.72
C LEU A 66 11.54 0.62 -6.68
N ASP A 67 10.52 -0.03 -6.14
CA ASP A 67 10.67 -0.99 -5.06
C ASP A 67 10.01 -2.32 -5.42
N PRO A 68 10.69 -3.46 -5.20
CA PRO A 68 10.17 -4.78 -5.58
C PRO A 68 9.05 -5.32 -4.69
N ILE A 69 8.64 -4.61 -3.63
CA ILE A 69 7.65 -5.15 -2.68
C ILE A 69 6.30 -5.47 -3.35
N GLY A 70 5.89 -4.70 -4.36
CA GLY A 70 4.66 -4.98 -5.09
C GLY A 70 4.69 -6.32 -5.80
N ARG A 71 5.79 -6.64 -6.47
CA ARG A 71 5.98 -7.93 -7.14
C ARG A 71 6.08 -9.07 -6.14
N LEU A 72 6.77 -8.85 -5.02
CA LEU A 72 6.86 -9.83 -3.95
C LEU A 72 5.47 -10.18 -3.40
N ALA A 73 4.64 -9.18 -3.18
CA ALA A 73 3.27 -9.37 -2.69
C ALA A 73 2.42 -10.18 -3.68
N ILE A 74 2.43 -9.80 -4.95
CA ILE A 74 1.63 -10.48 -5.99
C ILE A 74 2.08 -11.94 -6.16
N THR A 75 3.38 -12.20 -6.11
CA THR A 75 3.92 -13.56 -6.18
C THR A 75 3.39 -14.42 -5.03
N ASN A 76 3.05 -13.81 -3.91
CA ASN A 76 2.52 -14.49 -2.72
C ASN A 76 1.00 -14.31 -2.56
N ALA A 77 0.30 -14.05 -3.66
CA ALA A 77 -1.16 -13.91 -3.72
C ALA A 77 -1.72 -12.77 -2.86
N ILE A 78 -0.93 -11.72 -2.65
CA ILE A 78 -1.37 -10.49 -1.97
C ILE A 78 -1.62 -9.43 -3.04
N PRO A 79 -2.87 -8.99 -3.23
CA PRO A 79 -3.20 -7.97 -4.22
C PRO A 79 -2.56 -6.62 -3.89
N VAL A 80 -2.25 -5.85 -4.95
CA VAL A 80 -1.67 -4.52 -4.83
C VAL A 80 -2.55 -3.52 -5.55
N TRP A 81 -2.87 -2.43 -4.86
CA TRP A 81 -3.53 -1.26 -5.46
C TRP A 81 -2.46 -0.25 -5.82
N LEU A 82 -2.56 0.30 -7.04
CA LEU A 82 -1.67 1.34 -7.52
C LEU A 82 -2.43 2.67 -7.56
N ALA A 83 -1.88 3.66 -6.87
CA ALA A 83 -2.45 5.00 -6.81
C ALA A 83 -1.56 5.98 -7.58
N PRO A 84 -2.12 6.88 -8.41
CA PRO A 84 -1.32 7.94 -9.02
C PRO A 84 -0.68 8.82 -7.95
N GLU A 85 0.63 9.03 -8.03
CA GLU A 85 1.35 9.83 -7.04
C GLU A 85 0.81 11.26 -6.95
N ALA A 86 0.47 11.84 -8.09
CA ALA A 86 -0.10 13.19 -8.14
C ALA A 86 -1.42 13.29 -7.37
N LEU A 87 -2.25 12.23 -7.42
CA LEU A 87 -3.50 12.18 -6.68
C LEU A 87 -3.25 12.19 -5.18
N VAL A 88 -2.33 11.34 -4.73
CA VAL A 88 -1.96 11.26 -3.30
C VAL A 88 -1.38 12.59 -2.81
N ALA A 89 -0.48 13.17 -3.58
CA ALA A 89 0.12 14.47 -3.25
C ALA A 89 -0.95 15.58 -3.14
N ALA A 90 -1.89 15.63 -4.08
CA ALA A 90 -2.95 16.62 -4.09
C ALA A 90 -3.88 16.49 -2.85
N ILE A 91 -4.24 15.25 -2.50
CA ILE A 91 -5.09 15.00 -1.33
C ILE A 91 -4.35 15.37 -0.04
N CYS A 92 -3.07 15.00 0.07
CA CYS A 92 -2.25 15.36 1.24
C CYS A 92 -2.14 16.87 1.40
N GLN A 93 -1.89 17.60 0.31
CA GLN A 93 -1.79 19.06 0.35
C GLN A 93 -3.11 19.72 0.74
N ALA A 94 -4.24 19.20 0.24
CA ALA A 94 -5.56 19.75 0.57
C ALA A 94 -5.94 19.48 2.03
N ALA A 95 -5.53 18.34 2.58
CA ALA A 95 -5.89 17.94 3.93
C ALA A 95 -4.96 18.51 5.01
N MET A 96 -3.70 18.78 4.65
CA MET A 96 -2.68 19.17 5.63
C MET A 96 -1.67 20.16 5.06
N PRO A 97 -1.46 21.32 5.73
CA PRO A 97 -0.47 22.30 5.27
C PRO A 97 0.98 21.75 5.26
N ARG A 98 1.26 20.76 6.10
CA ARG A 98 2.59 20.12 6.22
C ARG A 98 2.41 18.60 6.27
N PRO A 99 2.26 17.93 5.11
CA PRO A 99 2.06 16.49 5.10
C PRO A 99 3.30 15.77 5.63
N ARG A 100 3.08 14.79 6.52
CA ARG A 100 4.10 13.89 7.02
C ARG A 100 4.01 12.57 6.26
N HIS A 101 5.15 11.88 6.14
CA HIS A 101 5.19 10.56 5.48
C HIS A 101 4.23 9.55 6.12
N ALA A 102 4.09 9.59 7.44
CA ALA A 102 3.16 8.74 8.17
C ALA A 102 1.70 8.96 7.71
N HIS A 103 1.31 10.22 7.48
CA HIS A 103 -0.03 10.56 6.99
C HIS A 103 -0.24 10.08 5.56
N ALA A 104 0.79 10.17 4.71
CA ALA A 104 0.71 9.69 3.33
C ALA A 104 0.49 8.17 3.29
N ALA A 105 1.18 7.41 4.13
CA ALA A 105 0.99 5.96 4.23
C ALA A 105 -0.43 5.61 4.70
N THR A 106 -0.94 6.32 5.71
CA THR A 106 -2.31 6.12 6.22
C THR A 106 -3.34 6.47 5.16
N LEU A 107 -3.13 7.56 4.41
CA LEU A 107 -4.00 7.96 3.32
C LEU A 107 -4.06 6.88 2.25
N LEU A 108 -2.90 6.35 1.83
CA LEU A 108 -2.84 5.24 0.87
C LEU A 108 -3.68 4.07 1.33
N ALA A 109 -3.56 3.66 2.60
CA ALA A 109 -4.33 2.56 3.14
C ALA A 109 -5.85 2.80 3.09
N ARG A 110 -6.28 4.06 3.14
CA ARG A 110 -7.69 4.45 3.09
C ARG A 110 -8.27 4.51 1.69
N LEU A 111 -7.46 4.79 0.67
CA LEU A 111 -7.95 5.06 -0.67
C LEU A 111 -8.85 3.95 -1.24
N PRO A 112 -8.48 2.64 -1.16
CA PRO A 112 -9.36 1.59 -1.68
C PRO A 112 -10.67 1.45 -0.91
N ARG A 113 -10.72 1.91 0.33
CA ARG A 113 -11.91 1.86 1.18
C ARG A 113 -12.91 2.97 0.87
N CYS A 114 -12.47 4.03 0.20
CA CYS A 114 -13.29 5.17 -0.13
C CYS A 114 -13.86 5.03 -1.54
N ARG A 115 -15.19 5.04 -1.67
CA ARG A 115 -15.88 4.90 -2.97
C ARG A 115 -15.48 6.00 -3.94
N ALA A 116 -15.22 7.21 -3.45
CA ALA A 116 -14.85 8.35 -4.29
C ALA A 116 -13.48 8.15 -4.96
N TRP A 117 -12.55 7.51 -4.29
CA TRP A 117 -11.18 7.36 -4.76
C TRP A 117 -10.89 6.02 -5.44
N ARG A 118 -11.63 4.96 -5.07
CA ARG A 118 -11.41 3.61 -5.60
C ARG A 118 -11.36 3.54 -7.13
N PRO A 119 -12.23 4.25 -7.89
CA PRO A 119 -12.18 4.20 -9.36
C PRO A 119 -10.90 4.78 -9.96
N HIS A 120 -10.15 5.58 -9.21
CA HIS A 120 -8.88 6.17 -9.67
C HIS A 120 -7.68 5.27 -9.38
N LEU A 121 -7.90 4.14 -8.72
CA LEU A 121 -6.85 3.17 -8.39
C LEU A 121 -6.93 1.99 -9.34
N ARG A 122 -5.80 1.30 -9.50
CA ARG A 122 -5.75 0.07 -10.28
C ARG A 122 -5.34 -1.09 -9.37
N ARG A 123 -6.15 -2.15 -9.38
CA ARG A 123 -5.88 -3.34 -8.56
C ARG A 123 -5.17 -4.38 -9.41
N VAL A 124 -4.04 -4.86 -8.92
CA VAL A 124 -3.26 -5.94 -9.54
C VAL A 124 -3.31 -7.13 -8.59
N ALA A 125 -3.95 -8.22 -9.01
CA ALA A 125 -4.26 -9.34 -8.11
C ALA A 125 -3.62 -10.66 -8.53
N SER A 126 -3.08 -10.75 -9.76
CA SER A 126 -2.54 -11.99 -10.30
C SER A 126 -1.19 -11.76 -10.98
N GLN A 127 -0.43 -12.85 -11.16
CA GLN A 127 0.85 -12.78 -11.85
C GLN A 127 0.72 -12.38 -13.33
N SER A 128 -0.41 -12.67 -13.96
CA SER A 128 -0.66 -12.21 -15.33
C SER A 128 -0.67 -10.70 -15.44
N ASP A 129 -0.97 -9.99 -14.37
CA ASP A 129 -0.97 -8.53 -14.31
C ASP A 129 0.39 -7.93 -13.96
N THR A 130 1.41 -8.76 -13.67
CA THR A 130 2.74 -8.28 -13.23
C THR A 130 3.41 -7.40 -14.28
N ARG A 131 3.11 -7.60 -15.55
CA ARG A 131 3.63 -6.74 -16.62
C ARG A 131 3.28 -5.29 -16.41
N GLN A 132 2.13 -5.01 -15.82
CA GLN A 132 1.69 -3.64 -15.56
C GLN A 132 2.53 -2.96 -14.46
N LEU A 133 3.07 -3.74 -13.51
CA LEU A 133 4.00 -3.23 -12.51
C LEU A 133 5.37 -2.90 -13.11
N LEU A 134 5.76 -3.57 -14.19
CA LEU A 134 7.05 -3.36 -14.85
C LEU A 134 7.04 -2.19 -15.84
N LEU A 135 5.86 -1.68 -16.20
CA LEU A 135 5.71 -0.60 -17.18
C LEU A 135 5.73 0.80 -16.56
N PHE A 136 5.89 0.90 -15.27
CA PHE A 136 5.96 2.20 -14.58
C PHE A 136 7.37 2.73 -14.47
#